data_45b08496b1cb6a3d28bc8c5a99c03417
#
_entry.id   45b08496b1cb6a3d28bc8c5a99c03417
#
_cell.length_a   1.000
_cell.length_b   1.000
_cell.length_c   1.000
_cell.angle_alpha   90.00
_cell.angle_beta   90.00
_cell.angle_gamma   90.00
#
_symmetry.space_group_name_H-M   'P 1'
#
loop_
_entity.id
_entity.type
_entity.pdbx_description
1 polymer ?
#
loop_
_entity_poly.entity_id
_entity_poly.type
_entity_poly.pdbx_seq_one_letter_code
_entity_poly.pdbx_strand_id
1 'polypeptide(L)'
;MIQTSYYQKSGSLPNAVGISQGVPKWYTGALYKKLAPPWEIVKIENEATFRRLYHEMVLSKLNPVHVADDLEGKVLLCWELPGQFCHRRLVAEWLEKICS
;
A
#
# COMPACT_ATOMS: atom_id res chain seq x y z
N MET A 1 9.05 -8.23 8.71
CA MET A 1 7.71 -8.57 8.21
C MET A 1 6.91 -7.30 7.94
N ILE A 2 6.26 -7.21 6.80
CA ILE A 2 5.45 -6.05 6.45
C ILE A 2 4.05 -6.25 7.01
N GLN A 3 3.58 -5.30 7.80
CA GLN A 3 2.22 -5.32 8.35
C GLN A 3 1.31 -4.45 7.50
N THR A 4 0.06 -4.86 7.37
CA THR A 4 -0.95 -4.11 6.64
C THR A 4 -2.20 -3.95 7.50
N SER A 5 -2.92 -2.84 7.31
CA SER A 5 -4.14 -2.56 8.06
C SER A 5 -4.99 -1.55 7.28
N TYR A 6 -5.92 -0.92 7.93
CA TYR A 6 -6.74 0.13 7.35
C TYR A 6 -6.84 1.31 8.30
N TYR A 7 -7.21 2.48 7.76
CA TYR A 7 -7.10 3.73 8.52
C TYR A 7 -7.89 3.72 9.82
N GLN A 8 -9.12 3.23 9.80
CA GLN A 8 -9.97 3.27 10.99
C GLN A 8 -9.40 2.45 12.14
N LYS A 9 -8.71 1.35 11.83
CA LYS A 9 -8.14 0.49 12.87
C LYS A 9 -6.79 0.99 13.36
N SER A 10 -5.93 1.42 12.46
CA SER A 10 -4.50 1.62 12.77
C SER A 10 -3.98 3.00 12.41
N GLY A 11 -4.84 3.91 11.96
CA GLY A 11 -4.40 5.23 11.51
C GLY A 11 -3.77 6.11 12.59
N SER A 12 -4.01 5.82 13.86
CA SER A 12 -3.43 6.57 14.96
C SER A 12 -2.11 6.01 15.47
N LEU A 13 -1.64 4.89 14.92
CA LEU A 13 -0.36 4.31 15.34
C LEU A 13 0.81 5.19 14.88
N PRO A 14 1.87 5.31 15.69
CA PRO A 14 3.02 6.14 15.32
C PRO A 14 3.80 5.62 14.13
N ASN A 15 3.70 4.31 13.82
CA ASN A 15 4.37 3.70 12.68
C ASN A 15 3.44 3.45 11.49
N ALA A 16 2.25 4.06 11.48
CA ALA A 16 1.31 3.94 10.36
C ALA A 16 1.79 4.74 9.16
N VAL A 17 1.62 4.18 7.96
CA VAL A 17 1.98 4.84 6.70
C VAL A 17 0.85 4.62 5.70
N GLY A 18 0.26 5.70 5.21
CA GLY A 18 -0.78 5.62 4.20
C GLY A 18 -0.17 5.43 2.81
N ILE A 19 -0.69 4.49 2.05
CA ILE A 19 -0.24 4.22 0.67
C ILE A 19 -1.36 4.39 -0.35
N SER A 20 -2.36 5.21 -0.02
CA SER A 20 -3.47 5.54 -0.93
C SER A 20 -3.34 6.96 -1.45
N GLN A 21 -4.06 7.28 -2.55
CA GLN A 21 -4.08 8.63 -3.10
C GLN A 21 -4.74 9.62 -2.15
N GLY A 22 -5.89 9.26 -1.58
CA GLY A 22 -6.58 10.08 -0.61
C GLY A 22 -6.53 9.44 0.76
N VAL A 23 -6.64 10.25 1.82
CA VAL A 23 -6.65 9.77 3.20
C VAL A 23 -7.85 10.37 3.95
N PRO A 24 -8.29 9.74 5.06
CA PRO A 24 -9.32 10.36 5.88
C PRO A 24 -8.88 11.73 6.38
N LYS A 25 -9.83 12.66 6.55
CA LYS A 25 -9.52 14.01 7.01
C LYS A 25 -8.82 14.04 8.37
N TRP A 26 -9.15 13.08 9.24
CA TRP A 26 -8.57 12.98 10.57
C TRP A 26 -7.16 12.36 10.58
N TYR A 27 -6.73 11.75 9.48
CA TYR A 27 -5.43 11.08 9.44
C TYR A 27 -4.30 12.11 9.30
N THR A 28 -3.38 12.09 10.26
CA THR A 28 -2.24 13.01 10.31
C THR A 28 -0.90 12.28 10.24
N GLY A 29 -0.92 10.98 10.00
CA GLY A 29 0.29 10.17 9.96
C GLY A 29 1.07 10.30 8.66
N ALA A 30 2.11 9.49 8.53
CA ALA A 30 2.99 9.51 7.36
C ALA A 30 2.30 9.00 6.11
N LEU A 31 2.78 9.46 4.96
CA LEU A 31 2.31 9.03 3.64
C LEU A 31 3.49 8.55 2.80
N TYR A 32 3.27 7.51 2.02
CA TYR A 32 4.26 7.02 1.06
C TYR A 32 3.63 7.02 -0.32
N LYS A 33 3.63 8.18 -0.95
CA LYS A 33 2.91 8.41 -2.22
C LYS A 33 3.45 7.59 -3.39
N LYS A 34 4.69 7.14 -3.31
CA LYS A 34 5.29 6.30 -4.36
C LYS A 34 4.51 4.99 -4.58
N LEU A 35 3.81 4.51 -3.56
CA LEU A 35 3.00 3.31 -3.64
C LEU A 35 1.51 3.58 -3.89
N ALA A 36 1.09 4.84 -3.93
CA ALA A 36 -0.30 5.17 -4.20
C ALA A 36 -0.65 4.83 -5.65
N PRO A 37 -1.74 4.07 -5.89
CA PRO A 37 -2.12 3.73 -7.26
C PRO A 37 -2.59 4.97 -8.02
N PRO A 38 -2.24 5.12 -9.31
CA PRO A 38 -2.76 6.22 -10.11
C PRO A 38 -4.30 6.19 -10.16
N TRP A 39 -4.91 7.37 -10.28
CA TRP A 39 -6.36 7.46 -10.35
C TRP A 39 -6.97 6.63 -11.48
N GLU A 40 -6.22 6.45 -12.58
CA GLU A 40 -6.68 5.65 -13.72
C GLU A 40 -7.00 4.21 -13.35
N ILE A 41 -6.29 3.64 -12.37
CA ILE A 41 -6.51 2.25 -11.97
C ILE A 41 -7.27 2.10 -10.66
N VAL A 42 -7.46 3.17 -9.89
CA VAL A 42 -8.18 3.10 -8.61
C VAL A 42 -9.59 2.57 -8.79
N LYS A 43 -10.23 2.87 -9.93
CA LYS A 43 -11.61 2.49 -10.22
C LYS A 43 -11.78 1.08 -10.78
N ILE A 44 -10.68 0.37 -11.02
CA ILE A 44 -10.74 -0.96 -11.62
C ILE A 44 -11.18 -1.97 -10.56
N GLU A 45 -12.31 -2.63 -10.81
CA GLU A 45 -12.88 -3.60 -9.88
C GLU A 45 -12.32 -5.01 -10.06
N ASN A 46 -11.87 -5.36 -11.27
CA ASN A 46 -11.31 -6.68 -11.54
C ASN A 46 -9.94 -6.80 -10.90
N GLU A 47 -9.81 -7.73 -9.94
CA GLU A 47 -8.57 -7.89 -9.19
C GLU A 47 -7.38 -8.25 -10.08
N ALA A 48 -7.55 -9.16 -11.03
CA ALA A 48 -6.44 -9.59 -11.91
C ALA A 48 -5.94 -8.42 -12.76
N THR A 49 -6.87 -7.62 -13.30
CA THR A 49 -6.51 -6.44 -14.09
C THR A 49 -5.81 -5.39 -13.23
N PHE A 50 -6.33 -5.13 -12.02
CA PHE A 50 -5.71 -4.19 -11.10
C PHE A 50 -4.30 -4.64 -10.74
N ARG A 51 -4.10 -5.91 -10.40
CA ARG A 51 -2.78 -6.46 -10.07
C ARG A 51 -1.78 -6.20 -11.19
N ARG A 52 -2.16 -6.50 -12.42
CA ARG A 52 -1.28 -6.34 -13.58
C ARG A 52 -0.90 -4.88 -13.80
N LEU A 53 -1.89 -3.99 -13.78
CA LEU A 53 -1.66 -2.57 -14.02
C LEU A 53 -0.88 -1.92 -12.88
N TYR A 54 -1.19 -2.27 -11.64
CA TYR A 54 -0.46 -1.75 -10.49
C TYR A 54 1.01 -2.15 -10.56
N HIS A 55 1.29 -3.41 -10.89
CA HIS A 55 2.65 -3.87 -11.05
C HIS A 55 3.37 -3.09 -12.16
N GLU A 56 2.75 -2.96 -13.32
CA GLU A 56 3.34 -2.26 -14.47
C GLU A 56 3.54 -0.77 -14.23
N MET A 57 2.57 -0.11 -13.61
CA MET A 57 2.58 1.35 -13.47
C MET A 57 3.26 1.85 -12.21
N VAL A 58 3.33 1.04 -11.18
CA VAL A 58 3.86 1.44 -9.87
C VAL A 58 5.07 0.60 -9.48
N LEU A 59 4.87 -0.69 -9.24
CA LEU A 59 5.94 -1.54 -8.66
C LEU A 59 7.16 -1.69 -9.57
N SER A 60 6.95 -1.80 -10.88
CA SER A 60 8.08 -1.98 -11.82
C SER A 60 9.02 -0.77 -11.87
N LYS A 61 8.56 0.38 -11.42
CA LYS A 61 9.34 1.63 -11.41
C LYS A 61 10.07 1.86 -10.10
N LEU A 62 9.89 0.99 -9.12
CA LEU A 62 10.47 1.12 -7.79
C LEU A 62 11.50 0.05 -7.53
N ASN A 63 12.52 0.40 -6.73
CA ASN A 63 13.49 -0.58 -6.25
C ASN A 63 12.94 -1.23 -4.97
N PRO A 64 12.63 -2.54 -4.98
CA PRO A 64 12.02 -3.18 -3.81
C PRO A 64 12.90 -3.14 -2.56
N VAL A 65 14.22 -3.18 -2.71
CA VAL A 65 15.12 -3.10 -1.56
C VAL A 65 15.03 -1.75 -0.88
N HIS A 66 14.99 -0.66 -1.65
CA HIS A 66 14.84 0.69 -1.10
C HIS A 66 13.48 0.87 -0.44
N VAL A 67 12.42 0.35 -1.08
CA VAL A 67 11.07 0.45 -0.50
C VAL A 67 10.98 -0.36 0.79
N ALA A 68 11.56 -1.55 0.84
CA ALA A 68 11.58 -2.36 2.05
C ALA A 68 12.30 -1.65 3.19
N ASP A 69 13.41 -1.00 2.90
CA ASP A 69 14.15 -0.19 3.88
C ASP A 69 13.31 0.96 4.42
N ASP A 70 12.66 1.70 3.52
CA ASP A 70 11.83 2.85 3.89
C ASP A 70 10.65 2.45 4.78
N LEU A 71 10.13 1.25 4.58
CA LEU A 71 8.91 0.79 5.25
C LEU A 71 9.15 -0.20 6.38
N GLU A 72 10.41 -0.46 6.73
CA GLU A 72 10.70 -1.38 7.82
C GLU A 72 10.07 -0.92 9.12
N GLY A 73 9.37 -1.83 9.81
CA GLY A 73 8.67 -1.52 11.05
C GLY A 73 7.40 -0.71 10.88
N LYS A 74 6.97 -0.44 9.66
CA LYS A 74 5.77 0.36 9.39
C LYS A 74 4.55 -0.52 9.16
N VAL A 75 3.37 0.09 9.33
CA VAL A 75 2.08 -0.54 9.03
C VAL A 75 1.48 0.18 7.83
N LEU A 76 1.30 -0.54 6.73
CA LEU A 76 0.76 0.03 5.50
C LEU A 76 -0.76 0.11 5.58
N LEU A 77 -1.30 1.28 5.29
CA LEU A 77 -2.74 1.54 5.41
C LEU A 77 -3.37 1.88 4.08
N CYS A 78 -4.59 1.38 3.87
CA CYS A 78 -5.47 1.87 2.83
C CYS A 78 -6.93 1.84 3.31
N TRP A 79 -7.87 2.17 2.44
CA TRP A 79 -9.26 2.37 2.83
C TRP A 79 -10.03 1.08 3.07
N GLU A 80 -9.70 0.02 2.33
CA GLU A 80 -10.51 -1.20 2.32
C GLU A 80 -10.37 -1.97 3.63
N LEU A 81 -11.48 -2.56 4.05
CA LEU A 81 -11.55 -3.39 5.24
C LEU A 81 -10.89 -4.75 5.01
N PRO A 82 -10.53 -5.48 6.07
CA PRO A 82 -10.01 -6.84 5.93
C PRO A 82 -10.99 -7.72 5.15
N GLY A 83 -10.47 -8.55 4.28
CA GLY A 83 -11.28 -9.42 3.43
C GLY A 83 -11.63 -8.81 2.08
N GLN A 84 -11.53 -7.50 1.93
CA GLN A 84 -11.69 -6.83 0.64
C GLN A 84 -10.35 -6.71 -0.06
N PHE A 85 -10.36 -6.73 -1.40
CA PHE A 85 -9.14 -6.56 -2.16
C PHE A 85 -8.60 -5.13 -1.97
N CYS A 86 -7.30 -5.03 -1.69
CA CYS A 86 -6.61 -3.76 -1.59
C CYS A 86 -5.16 -3.89 -2.02
N HIS A 87 -4.63 -2.86 -2.66
CA HIS A 87 -3.26 -2.84 -3.15
C HIS A 87 -2.20 -3.02 -2.04
N ARG A 88 -2.52 -2.76 -0.77
CA ARG A 88 -1.57 -2.98 0.32
C ARG A 88 -1.09 -4.43 0.39
N ARG A 89 -1.95 -5.37 0.04
CA ARG A 89 -1.57 -6.80 -0.01
C ARG A 89 -0.59 -7.08 -1.14
N LEU A 90 -0.78 -6.42 -2.28
CA LEU A 90 0.15 -6.55 -3.40
C LEU A 90 1.52 -6.05 -3.04
N VAL A 91 1.60 -4.93 -2.32
CA VAL A 91 2.86 -4.38 -1.84
C VAL A 91 3.53 -5.34 -0.88
N ALA A 92 2.77 -5.86 0.09
CA ALA A 92 3.31 -6.80 1.08
C ALA A 92 3.86 -8.07 0.39
N GLU A 93 3.11 -8.65 -0.53
CA GLU A 93 3.55 -9.83 -1.29
C GLU A 93 4.82 -9.55 -2.08
N TRP A 94 4.87 -8.39 -2.74
CA TRP A 94 6.02 -7.98 -3.54
C TRP A 94 7.28 -7.84 -2.69
N LEU A 95 7.16 -7.20 -1.52
CA LEU A 95 8.29 -7.02 -0.62
C LEU A 95 8.73 -8.33 0.01
N GLU A 96 7.79 -9.19 0.37
CA GLU A 96 8.10 -10.49 0.98
C GLU A 96 8.88 -11.40 0.03
N LYS A 97 8.58 -11.36 -1.27
CA LYS A 97 9.32 -12.12 -2.27
C LYS A 97 10.79 -11.72 -2.36
N ILE A 98 11.08 -10.45 -2.11
CA ILE A 98 12.45 -9.93 -2.20
C ILE A 98 13.22 -10.21 -0.91
N CYS A 99 12.53 -10.16 0.23
CA CYS A 99 13.16 -10.27 1.54
C CYS A 99 13.22 -11.70 2.10
N SER A 100 12.58 -12.64 1.42
CA SER A 100 12.57 -14.03 1.87
C SER A 100 13.77 -14.83 1.34
#